data_d4311700aab0941bef323e894c577d21
#
_entry.id   d4311700aab0941bef323e894c577d21
#
_cell.length_a   1.000
_cell.length_b   1.000
_cell.length_c   1.000
_cell.angle_alpha   90.00
_cell.angle_beta   90.00
_cell.angle_gamma   90.00
#
_symmetry.space_group_name_H-M   'P 1'
#
loop_
_entity.id
_entity.type
_entity.pdbx_description
1 polymer ?
#
loop_
_entity_poly.entity_id
_entity_poly.type
_entity_poly.pdbx_seq_one_letter_code
_entity_poly.pdbx_strand_id
1 'polypeptide(L)'
;MFKELNPLLHSELRLAIMSLLISVEEADFVYIRQQTGATAGNLSVQLDKLAKARYVEGTKTFKGKMPCTLCKITSQGVDAFEEYVEALKTYIIK
;
A
#
# COMPACT_ATOMS: atom_id res chain seq x y z
N MET A 1 7.16 -7.41 -25.12
CA MET A 1 7.19 -8.67 -24.40
C MET A 1 6.86 -8.45 -22.92
N PHE A 2 7.62 -9.00 -21.98
CA PHE A 2 7.31 -8.82 -20.55
C PHE A 2 7.85 -7.50 -20.03
N LYS A 3 6.99 -6.71 -19.40
CA LYS A 3 7.42 -5.47 -18.75
C LYS A 3 7.96 -5.78 -17.37
N GLU A 4 8.93 -5.00 -16.93
CA GLU A 4 9.52 -5.15 -15.62
C GLU A 4 8.50 -4.82 -14.54
N LEU A 5 8.44 -5.66 -13.52
CA LEU A 5 7.56 -5.44 -12.37
C LEU A 5 8.31 -4.62 -11.31
N ASN A 6 7.64 -3.60 -10.79
CA ASN A 6 8.20 -2.78 -9.71
C ASN A 6 8.49 -3.68 -8.51
N PRO A 7 9.74 -3.86 -8.11
CA PRO A 7 10.08 -4.81 -7.04
C PRO A 7 9.50 -4.42 -5.69
N LEU A 8 9.28 -3.13 -5.45
CA LEU A 8 8.68 -2.68 -4.20
C LEU A 8 7.21 -3.12 -4.10
N LEU A 9 6.49 -3.12 -5.22
CA LEU A 9 5.09 -3.54 -5.25
C LEU A 9 4.93 -5.04 -5.51
N HIS A 10 6.00 -5.72 -5.90
CA HIS A 10 5.97 -7.16 -6.13
C HIS A 10 6.12 -7.91 -4.81
N SER A 11 5.18 -7.72 -3.93
CA SER A 11 5.12 -8.29 -2.60
C SER A 11 3.64 -8.39 -2.21
N GLU A 12 3.24 -9.55 -1.78
CA GLU A 12 1.83 -9.81 -1.44
C GLU A 12 1.27 -8.75 -0.47
N LEU A 13 1.96 -8.49 0.62
CA LEU A 13 1.46 -7.54 1.62
C LEU A 13 1.49 -6.10 1.12
N ARG A 14 2.59 -5.66 0.51
CA ARG A 14 2.68 -4.29 0.01
C ARG A 14 1.66 -4.05 -1.10
N LEU A 15 1.46 -5.03 -1.98
CA LEU A 15 0.47 -4.93 -3.03
C LEU A 15 -0.95 -4.86 -2.44
N ALA A 16 -1.23 -5.65 -1.41
CA ALA A 16 -2.52 -5.62 -0.72
C ALA A 16 -2.79 -4.25 -0.08
N ILE A 17 -1.77 -3.66 0.55
CA ILE A 17 -1.88 -2.33 1.14
C ILE A 17 -2.23 -1.29 0.07
N MET A 18 -1.50 -1.29 -1.04
CA MET A 18 -1.74 -0.33 -2.13
C MET A 18 -3.12 -0.50 -2.73
N SER A 19 -3.54 -1.74 -2.98
CA SER A 19 -4.85 -2.05 -3.51
C SER A 19 -5.97 -1.56 -2.59
N LEU A 20 -5.80 -1.78 -1.29
CA LEU A 20 -6.77 -1.33 -0.29
C LEU A 20 -6.87 0.20 -0.28
N LEU A 21 -5.74 0.88 -0.23
CA LEU A 21 -5.72 2.35 -0.14
C LEU A 21 -6.24 3.03 -1.41
N ILE A 22 -6.08 2.40 -2.57
CA ILE A 22 -6.69 2.92 -3.80
C ILE A 22 -8.21 2.89 -3.71
N SER A 23 -8.77 1.84 -3.11
CA SER A 23 -10.22 1.69 -3.06
C SER A 23 -10.88 2.55 -1.98
N VAL A 24 -10.20 2.86 -0.88
CA VAL A 24 -10.79 3.60 0.25
C VAL A 24 -10.21 5.01 0.43
N GLU A 25 -9.18 5.36 -0.32
CA GLU A 25 -8.44 6.62 -0.27
C GLU A 25 -7.59 6.79 0.99
N GLU A 26 -8.14 6.55 2.17
CA GLU A 26 -7.38 6.55 3.43
C GLU A 26 -7.92 5.51 4.39
N ALA A 27 -7.07 5.00 5.26
CA ALA A 27 -7.45 4.01 6.25
C ALA A 27 -6.50 4.08 7.45
N ASP A 28 -7.00 3.76 8.63
CA ASP A 28 -6.13 3.68 9.78
C ASP A 28 -5.38 2.36 9.84
N PHE A 29 -4.33 2.32 10.66
CA PHE A 29 -3.46 1.17 10.82
C PHE A 29 -4.22 -0.10 11.22
N VAL A 30 -5.16 0.03 12.14
CA VAL A 30 -5.94 -1.11 12.63
C VAL A 30 -6.79 -1.71 11.52
N TYR A 31 -7.43 -0.86 10.72
CA TYR A 31 -8.25 -1.31 9.61
C TYR A 31 -7.40 -2.05 8.56
N ILE A 32 -6.26 -1.47 8.20
CA ILE A 32 -5.35 -2.10 7.24
C ILE A 32 -4.89 -3.46 7.76
N ARG A 33 -4.55 -3.53 9.04
CA ARG A 33 -4.12 -4.78 9.66
C ARG A 33 -5.21 -5.84 9.60
N GLN A 34 -6.45 -5.46 9.90
CA GLN A 34 -7.59 -6.38 9.84
C GLN A 34 -7.83 -6.90 8.44
N GLN A 35 -7.77 -6.02 7.45
CA GLN A 35 -8.03 -6.39 6.06
C GLN A 35 -6.92 -7.25 5.45
N THR A 36 -5.68 -7.04 5.86
CA THR A 36 -4.55 -7.77 5.30
C THR A 36 -4.19 -9.03 6.09
N GLY A 37 -4.64 -9.12 7.34
CA GLY A 37 -4.26 -10.24 8.23
C GLY A 37 -2.81 -10.17 8.70
N ALA A 38 -2.11 -9.07 8.46
CA ALA A 38 -0.71 -8.94 8.84
C ALA A 38 -0.53 -8.76 10.34
N THR A 39 0.66 -9.11 10.85
CA THR A 39 1.03 -8.74 12.21
C THR A 39 1.31 -7.24 12.27
N ALA A 40 1.15 -6.64 13.44
CA ALA A 40 1.42 -5.21 13.61
C ALA A 40 2.86 -4.87 13.22
N GLY A 41 3.83 -5.70 13.63
CA GLY A 41 5.24 -5.46 13.32
C GLY A 41 5.53 -5.52 11.84
N ASN A 42 5.04 -6.54 11.14
CA ASN A 42 5.28 -6.68 9.71
C ASN A 42 4.58 -5.55 8.92
N LEU A 43 3.35 -5.23 9.29
CA LEU A 43 2.63 -4.14 8.63
C LEU A 43 3.37 -2.81 8.79
N SER A 44 3.86 -2.53 9.99
CA SER A 44 4.63 -1.31 10.25
C SER A 44 5.87 -1.21 9.36
N VAL A 45 6.61 -2.32 9.21
CA VAL A 45 7.78 -2.38 8.35
C VAL A 45 7.42 -2.11 6.88
N GLN A 46 6.35 -2.72 6.40
CA GLN A 46 5.96 -2.57 5.00
C GLN A 46 5.41 -1.18 4.70
N LEU A 47 4.64 -0.61 5.63
CA LEU A 47 4.18 0.78 5.48
C LEU A 47 5.34 1.76 5.46
N ASP A 48 6.36 1.53 6.27
CA ASP A 48 7.57 2.36 6.29
C ASP A 48 8.29 2.32 4.94
N LYS A 49 8.42 1.14 4.35
CA LYS A 49 9.03 0.99 3.02
C LYS A 49 8.24 1.77 1.95
N LEU A 50 6.93 1.69 1.99
CA LEU A 50 6.07 2.42 1.05
C LEU A 50 6.15 3.93 1.27
N ALA A 51 6.23 4.36 2.52
CA ALA A 51 6.37 5.77 2.87
C ALA A 51 7.70 6.34 2.39
N LYS A 52 8.79 5.59 2.53
CA LYS A 52 10.11 6.00 2.04
C LYS A 52 10.16 6.14 0.52
N ALA A 53 9.40 5.33 -0.18
CA ALA A 53 9.24 5.45 -1.64
C ALA A 53 8.26 6.54 -2.04
N ARG A 54 7.61 7.20 -1.08
CA ARG A 54 6.60 8.24 -1.26
C ARG A 54 5.33 7.75 -1.95
N TYR A 55 5.04 6.48 -1.82
CA TYR A 55 3.80 5.90 -2.36
C TYR A 55 2.65 6.03 -1.37
N VAL A 56 2.94 6.10 -0.08
CA VAL A 56 1.96 6.22 0.99
C VAL A 56 2.42 7.30 1.97
N GLU A 57 1.46 8.05 2.51
CA GLU A 57 1.69 8.99 3.59
C GLU A 57 1.00 8.49 4.84
N GLY A 58 1.72 8.57 5.98
CA GLY A 58 1.16 8.27 7.28
C GLY A 58 1.05 9.53 8.10
N THR A 59 -0.10 9.77 8.70
CA THR A 59 -0.33 10.91 9.57
C THR A 59 -0.78 10.40 10.92
N LYS A 60 -0.10 10.87 11.97
CA LYS A 60 -0.51 10.55 13.34
C LYS A 60 -1.62 11.47 13.76
N THR A 61 -2.70 10.90 14.26
CA THR A 61 -3.87 11.64 14.73
C THR A 61 -4.46 10.92 15.94
N PHE A 62 -5.63 11.33 16.35
CA PHE A 62 -6.33 10.71 17.48
C PHE A 62 -7.73 10.28 17.05
N LYS A 63 -8.14 9.12 17.54
CA LYS A 63 -9.51 8.63 17.41
C LYS A 63 -10.06 8.64 18.83
N GLY A 64 -10.77 9.72 19.19
CA GLY A 64 -11.08 10.00 20.56
C GLY A 64 -9.80 10.31 21.33
N LYS A 65 -9.50 9.54 22.37
CA LYS A 65 -8.27 9.68 23.17
C LYS A 65 -7.16 8.74 22.72
N MET A 66 -7.42 7.87 21.74
CA MET A 66 -6.46 6.87 21.30
C MET A 66 -5.62 7.39 20.15
N PRO A 67 -4.28 7.22 20.20
CA PRO A 67 -3.44 7.54 19.06
C PRO A 67 -3.81 6.66 17.87
N CYS A 68 -3.79 7.24 16.68
CA CYS A 68 -4.18 6.55 15.46
C CYS A 68 -3.25 7.00 14.34
N THR A 69 -2.80 6.05 13.52
CA THR A 69 -2.03 6.37 12.31
C THR A 69 -2.94 6.20 11.11
N LEU A 70 -3.16 7.30 10.41
CA LEU A 70 -3.95 7.32 9.19
C LEU A 70 -3.02 7.22 7.99
N CYS A 71 -3.29 6.27 7.11
CA CYS A 71 -2.49 6.04 5.91
C CYS A 71 -3.28 6.42 4.67
N LYS A 72 -2.62 7.07 3.73
CA LYS A 72 -3.23 7.57 2.51
C LYS A 72 -2.29 7.31 1.34
N ILE A 73 -2.84 6.86 0.20
CA ILE A 73 -2.05 6.69 -0.99
C ILE A 73 -1.76 8.06 -1.62
N THR A 74 -0.56 8.24 -2.13
CA THR A 74 -0.17 9.49 -2.82
C THR A 74 -0.48 9.36 -4.31
N SER A 75 -0.44 10.49 -5.03
CA SER A 75 -0.57 10.45 -6.50
C SER A 75 0.55 9.63 -7.12
N GLN A 76 1.77 9.72 -6.58
CA GLN A 76 2.89 8.91 -7.04
C GLN A 76 2.64 7.42 -6.78
N GLY A 77 2.02 7.09 -5.66
CA GLY A 77 1.63 5.71 -5.34
C GLY A 77 0.55 5.18 -6.30
N VAL A 78 -0.43 5.99 -6.64
CA VAL A 78 -1.45 5.62 -7.63
C VAL A 78 -0.81 5.31 -8.98
N ASP A 79 0.07 6.19 -9.45
CA ASP A 79 0.77 5.99 -10.72
C ASP A 79 1.61 4.72 -10.70
N ALA A 80 2.35 4.49 -9.63
CA ALA A 80 3.17 3.28 -9.49
C ALA A 80 2.31 2.01 -9.50
N PHE A 81 1.17 2.04 -8.83
CA PHE A 81 0.26 0.91 -8.79
C PHE A 81 -0.33 0.62 -10.18
N GLU A 82 -0.77 1.65 -10.88
CA GLU A 82 -1.32 1.50 -12.23
C GLU A 82 -0.27 0.94 -13.19
N GLU A 83 0.96 1.42 -13.13
CA GLU A 83 2.07 0.90 -13.92
C GLU A 83 2.35 -0.57 -13.59
N TYR A 84 2.29 -0.92 -12.31
CA TYR A 84 2.48 -2.32 -11.88
C TYR A 84 1.40 -3.22 -12.48
N VAL A 85 0.13 -2.79 -12.41
CA VAL A 85 -0.98 -3.57 -12.97
C VAL A 85 -0.81 -3.76 -14.48
N GLU A 86 -0.45 -2.69 -15.20
CA GLU A 86 -0.21 -2.78 -16.64
C GLU A 86 0.95 -3.71 -16.96
N ALA A 87 2.04 -3.64 -16.19
CA ALA A 87 3.18 -4.54 -16.36
C ALA A 87 2.79 -6.00 -16.08
N LEU A 88 1.99 -6.22 -15.05
CA LEU A 88 1.52 -7.56 -14.68
C LEU A 88 0.66 -8.18 -15.78
N LYS A 89 -0.13 -7.37 -16.49
CA LYS A 89 -0.95 -7.84 -17.61
C LYS A 89 -0.11 -8.47 -18.71
N THR A 90 1.13 -8.05 -18.89
CA THR A 90 2.01 -8.64 -19.90
C THR A 90 2.34 -10.11 -19.60
N TYR A 91 2.10 -10.57 -18.37
CA TYR A 91 2.36 -11.94 -17.94
C TYR A 91 1.13 -12.83 -18.01
N ILE A 92 -0.05 -12.26 -17.89
CA ILE A 92 -1.29 -13.02 -17.73
C ILE A 92 -2.27 -12.88 -18.89
N ILE A 93 -2.16 -11.82 -19.68
CA ILE A 93 -3.01 -11.60 -20.85
C ILE A 93 -2.23 -11.97 -22.10
N LYS A 94 -2.77 -12.92 -22.86
CA LYS A 94 -2.11 -13.41 -24.08
C LYS A 94 -2.91 -13.03 -25.31
#